data_5f5230bda4d2ea531e77efe03e005beb
#
_entry.id   5f5230bda4d2ea531e77efe03e005beb
#
_cell.length_a   1.000
_cell.length_b   1.000
_cell.length_c   1.000
_cell.angle_alpha   90.00
_cell.angle_beta   90.00
_cell.angle_gamma   90.00
#
_symmetry.space_group_name_H-M   'P 1'
#
loop_
_entity.id
_entity.type
_entity.pdbx_description
1 polymer ?
#
loop_
_entity_poly.entity_id
_entity_poly.type
_entity_poly.pdbx_seq_one_letter_code
_entity_poly.pdbx_strand_id
1 'polypeptide(L)'
;TTPLIEGTDGVEKMSKSYGNDIGLHDSPEEMYGKTLSISDEMIVKWLTLAADADSKTVEHAKKQLEDPNVNPMEIKRLLARKVVSLFHDDDLAEKAEKHFNEVIVGKGVPDDIPVYSISKEDLIVNVIFDSGLLKSKGEARRMIKQGAVKLDDNKVNDIQATIKPGGEQILKVGKRRFLKVIG
;
A
#
# COMPACT_ATOMS: atom_id res chain seq x y z
N THR A 1 8.41 -29.67 -19.16
CA THR A 1 8.72 -29.33 -17.75
C THR A 1 8.26 -27.91 -17.49
N THR A 2 7.41 -27.73 -16.49
CA THR A 2 7.02 -26.40 -16.03
C THR A 2 8.18 -25.76 -15.25
N PRO A 3 8.40 -24.44 -15.39
CA PRO A 3 9.36 -23.72 -14.57
C PRO A 3 9.04 -23.86 -13.08
N LEU A 4 10.05 -23.95 -12.24
CA LEU A 4 9.87 -23.88 -10.80
C LEU A 4 9.53 -22.43 -10.41
N ILE A 5 8.57 -22.29 -9.49
CA ILE A 5 8.23 -21.02 -8.87
C ILE A 5 8.76 -21.00 -7.44
N GLU A 6 9.44 -19.94 -7.07
CA GLU A 6 9.88 -19.70 -5.70
C GLU A 6 8.67 -19.33 -4.85
N GLY A 7 8.72 -19.70 -3.56
CA GLY A 7 7.72 -19.33 -2.59
C GLY A 7 7.74 -17.85 -2.21
N THR A 8 6.95 -17.49 -1.21
CA THR A 8 6.83 -16.11 -0.72
C THR A 8 8.14 -15.54 -0.16
N ASP A 9 9.10 -16.41 0.19
CA ASP A 9 10.47 -16.05 0.62
C ASP A 9 11.38 -15.61 -0.54
N GLY A 10 11.02 -15.90 -1.80
CA GLY A 10 11.77 -15.53 -3.00
C GLY A 10 13.08 -16.31 -3.19
N VAL A 11 13.34 -17.35 -2.44
CA VAL A 11 14.60 -18.12 -2.44
C VAL A 11 14.35 -19.59 -2.74
N GLU A 12 13.59 -20.25 -1.88
CA GLU A 12 13.31 -21.67 -2.00
C GLU A 12 12.09 -21.92 -2.90
N LYS A 13 12.04 -23.10 -3.53
CA LYS A 13 10.86 -23.51 -4.26
C LYS A 13 9.62 -23.45 -3.36
N MET A 14 8.49 -23.04 -3.89
CA MET A 14 7.23 -23.04 -3.16
C MET A 14 6.90 -24.43 -2.62
N SER A 15 6.72 -24.55 -1.32
CA SER A 15 6.42 -25.81 -0.65
C SER A 15 5.76 -25.60 0.72
N LYS A 16 4.75 -26.42 1.03
CA LYS A 16 4.15 -26.45 2.37
C LYS A 16 5.16 -26.73 3.48
N SER A 17 6.15 -27.59 3.19
CA SER A 17 7.18 -27.95 4.17
C SER A 17 8.09 -26.79 4.57
N TYR A 18 8.21 -25.79 3.71
CA TYR A 18 8.98 -24.57 3.99
C TYR A 18 8.11 -23.45 4.54
N GLY A 19 6.76 -23.60 4.53
CA GLY A 19 5.85 -22.57 4.97
C GLY A 19 5.88 -21.29 4.09
N ASN A 20 6.38 -21.42 2.86
CA ASN A 20 6.50 -20.34 1.88
C ASN A 20 5.49 -20.46 0.74
N ASP A 21 4.46 -21.26 0.93
CA ASP A 21 3.42 -21.52 -0.05
C ASP A 21 2.19 -20.61 0.12
N ILE A 22 1.47 -20.47 -0.99
CA ILE A 22 0.09 -20.00 -1.00
C ILE A 22 -0.78 -21.24 -1.24
N GLY A 23 -1.54 -21.61 -0.22
CA GLY A 23 -2.39 -22.79 -0.29
C GLY A 23 -3.64 -22.55 -1.13
N LEU A 24 -4.06 -23.55 -1.91
CA LEU A 24 -5.31 -23.49 -2.68
C LEU A 24 -6.57 -23.37 -1.79
N HIS A 25 -6.42 -23.71 -0.50
CA HIS A 25 -7.50 -23.63 0.50
C HIS A 25 -7.31 -22.45 1.47
N ASP A 26 -6.33 -21.61 1.22
CA ASP A 26 -6.17 -20.37 1.99
C ASP A 26 -7.40 -19.48 1.78
N SER A 27 -7.80 -18.73 2.81
CA SER A 27 -8.86 -17.74 2.65
C SER A 27 -8.42 -16.65 1.65
N PRO A 28 -9.37 -15.96 1.00
CA PRO A 28 -9.04 -14.85 0.09
C PRO A 28 -8.12 -13.81 0.74
N GLU A 29 -8.34 -13.49 2.02
CA GLU A 29 -7.55 -12.52 2.77
C GLU A 29 -6.12 -13.01 3.03
N GLU A 30 -5.96 -14.29 3.39
CA GLU A 30 -4.63 -14.90 3.60
C GLU A 30 -3.87 -14.99 2.28
N MET A 31 -4.53 -15.45 1.21
CA MET A 31 -3.95 -15.54 -0.13
C MET A 31 -3.50 -14.16 -0.62
N TYR A 32 -4.34 -13.14 -0.44
CA TYR A 32 -4.03 -11.75 -0.78
C TYR A 32 -2.82 -11.24 0.00
N GLY A 33 -2.83 -11.40 1.32
CA GLY A 33 -1.75 -10.95 2.21
C GLY A 33 -0.42 -11.64 1.93
N LYS A 34 -0.41 -12.95 1.74
CA LYS A 34 0.78 -13.73 1.37
C LYS A 34 1.35 -13.27 0.02
N THR A 35 0.49 -13.02 -0.97
CA THR A 35 0.94 -12.51 -2.28
C THR A 35 1.59 -11.13 -2.16
N LEU A 36 1.09 -10.24 -1.32
CA LEU A 36 1.72 -8.94 -1.10
C LEU A 36 3.08 -9.01 -0.42
N SER A 37 3.39 -10.10 0.29
CA SER A 37 4.65 -10.26 1.02
C SER A 37 5.86 -10.65 0.14
N ILE A 38 5.64 -11.06 -1.11
CA ILE A 38 6.73 -11.43 -2.02
C ILE A 38 7.69 -10.26 -2.27
N SER A 39 8.93 -10.55 -2.67
CA SER A 39 9.88 -9.50 -3.09
C SER A 39 9.47 -8.87 -4.43
N ASP A 40 9.92 -7.64 -4.69
CA ASP A 40 9.55 -6.93 -5.93
C ASP A 40 10.06 -7.65 -7.19
N GLU A 41 11.20 -8.31 -7.08
CA GLU A 41 11.82 -9.10 -8.15
C GLU A 41 10.96 -10.28 -8.61
N MET A 42 10.09 -10.77 -7.73
CA MET A 42 9.22 -11.90 -8.00
C MET A 42 7.95 -11.52 -8.76
N ILE A 43 7.57 -10.25 -8.79
CA ILE A 43 6.27 -9.79 -9.30
C ILE A 43 6.01 -10.29 -10.73
N VAL A 44 6.96 -10.07 -11.63
CA VAL A 44 6.80 -10.44 -13.05
C VAL A 44 6.69 -11.96 -13.23
N LYS A 45 7.52 -12.70 -12.50
CA LYS A 45 7.50 -14.16 -12.55
C LYS A 45 6.18 -14.73 -12.03
N TRP A 46 5.69 -14.19 -10.94
CA TRP A 46 4.41 -14.61 -10.35
C TRP A 46 3.21 -14.20 -11.19
N LEU A 47 3.22 -13.02 -11.83
CA LEU A 47 2.19 -12.64 -12.81
C LEU A 47 2.10 -13.67 -13.94
N THR A 48 3.24 -14.16 -14.42
CA THR A 48 3.30 -15.10 -15.54
C THR A 48 2.94 -16.53 -15.14
N LEU A 49 3.42 -16.99 -13.98
CA LEU A 49 3.37 -18.42 -13.62
C LEU A 49 2.29 -18.77 -12.58
N ALA A 50 1.92 -17.83 -11.72
CA ALA A 50 1.00 -18.05 -10.62
C ALA A 50 -0.38 -17.39 -10.83
N ALA A 51 -0.42 -16.27 -11.53
CA ALA A 51 -1.65 -15.49 -11.72
C ALA A 51 -2.24 -15.64 -13.14
N ASP A 52 -1.65 -16.46 -13.99
CA ASP A 52 -2.07 -16.66 -15.40
C ASP A 52 -2.39 -15.33 -16.12
N ALA A 53 -1.56 -14.32 -15.86
CA ALA A 53 -1.78 -13.00 -16.42
C ALA A 53 -1.45 -12.99 -17.92
N ASP A 54 -2.28 -12.30 -18.72
CA ASP A 54 -2.04 -12.12 -20.14
C ASP A 54 -0.75 -11.34 -20.41
N SER A 55 -0.17 -11.56 -21.62
CA SER A 55 1.12 -10.95 -21.99
C SER A 55 1.12 -9.43 -21.91
N LYS A 56 -0.02 -8.77 -22.17
CA LYS A 56 -0.11 -7.29 -22.12
C LYS A 56 0.00 -6.80 -20.69
N THR A 57 -0.66 -7.49 -19.75
CA THR A 57 -0.56 -7.20 -18.30
C THR A 57 0.87 -7.38 -17.80
N VAL A 58 1.54 -8.47 -18.22
CA VAL A 58 2.93 -8.74 -17.82
C VAL A 58 3.89 -7.68 -18.38
N GLU A 59 3.75 -7.30 -19.65
CA GLU A 59 4.58 -6.26 -20.27
C GLU A 59 4.35 -4.89 -19.63
N HIS A 60 3.09 -4.57 -19.32
CA HIS A 60 2.76 -3.31 -18.64
C HIS A 60 3.40 -3.26 -17.26
N ALA A 61 3.28 -4.33 -16.48
CA ALA A 61 3.91 -4.45 -15.16
C ALA A 61 5.43 -4.31 -15.23
N LYS A 62 6.09 -4.94 -16.22
CA LYS A 62 7.53 -4.78 -16.43
C LYS A 62 7.93 -3.31 -16.63
N LYS A 63 7.25 -2.62 -17.56
CA LYS A 63 7.51 -1.20 -17.83
C LYS A 63 7.29 -0.32 -16.59
N GLN A 64 6.26 -0.59 -15.82
CA GLN A 64 6.01 0.15 -14.59
C GLN A 64 7.09 -0.08 -13.53
N LEU A 65 7.60 -1.31 -13.40
CA LEU A 65 8.69 -1.63 -12.44
C LEU A 65 10.04 -1.03 -12.83
N GLU A 66 10.25 -0.68 -14.10
CA GLU A 66 11.45 0.04 -14.56
C GLU A 66 11.42 1.54 -14.20
N ASP A 67 10.25 2.11 -13.93
CA ASP A 67 10.12 3.52 -13.53
C ASP A 67 10.31 3.65 -12.01
N PRO A 68 11.39 4.33 -11.56
CA PRO A 68 11.67 4.50 -10.13
C PRO A 68 10.62 5.34 -9.38
N ASN A 69 9.72 6.02 -10.08
CA ASN A 69 8.64 6.80 -9.47
C ASN A 69 7.38 5.95 -9.22
N VAL A 70 7.29 4.77 -9.81
CA VAL A 70 6.16 3.85 -9.60
C VAL A 70 6.38 3.08 -8.30
N ASN A 71 5.32 3.00 -7.49
CA ASN A 71 5.35 2.19 -6.27
C ASN A 71 5.09 0.72 -6.64
N PRO A 72 6.06 -0.21 -6.44
CA PRO A 72 5.88 -1.64 -6.73
C PRO A 72 4.67 -2.26 -6.02
N MET A 73 4.24 -1.67 -4.90
CA MET A 73 3.06 -2.14 -4.15
C MET A 73 1.78 -2.10 -4.98
N GLU A 74 1.62 -1.15 -5.91
CA GLU A 74 0.43 -1.10 -6.79
C GLU A 74 0.38 -2.31 -7.72
N ILE A 75 1.54 -2.72 -8.23
CA ILE A 75 1.65 -3.90 -9.10
C ILE A 75 1.47 -5.19 -8.30
N LYS A 76 1.98 -5.23 -7.05
CA LYS A 76 1.70 -6.35 -6.12
C LYS A 76 0.22 -6.48 -5.80
N ARG A 77 -0.51 -5.38 -5.65
CA ARG A 77 -1.97 -5.39 -5.45
C ARG A 77 -2.69 -5.97 -6.67
N LEU A 78 -2.29 -5.57 -7.88
CA LEU A 78 -2.81 -6.17 -9.10
C LEU A 78 -2.55 -7.68 -9.15
N LEU A 79 -1.32 -8.11 -8.85
CA LEU A 79 -0.95 -9.53 -8.77
C LEU A 79 -1.80 -10.26 -7.73
N ALA A 80 -1.92 -9.73 -6.52
CA ALA A 80 -2.68 -10.35 -5.44
C ALA A 80 -4.17 -10.52 -5.79
N ARG A 81 -4.79 -9.51 -6.40
CA ARG A 81 -6.16 -9.63 -6.91
C ARG A 81 -6.28 -10.75 -7.94
N LYS A 82 -5.36 -10.80 -8.93
CA LYS A 82 -5.39 -11.84 -9.95
C LYS A 82 -5.21 -13.25 -9.37
N VAL A 83 -4.32 -13.42 -8.40
CA VAL A 83 -4.14 -14.71 -7.72
C VAL A 83 -5.42 -15.10 -6.99
N VAL A 84 -6.02 -14.19 -6.22
CA VAL A 84 -7.28 -14.50 -5.51
C VAL A 84 -8.42 -14.78 -6.50
N SER A 85 -8.58 -13.96 -7.55
CA SER A 85 -9.62 -14.18 -8.58
C SER A 85 -9.48 -15.53 -9.27
N LEU A 86 -8.26 -16.02 -9.48
CA LEU A 86 -8.01 -17.29 -10.14
C LEU A 86 -8.49 -18.50 -9.33
N PHE A 87 -8.38 -18.44 -8.00
CA PHE A 87 -8.69 -19.55 -7.10
C PHE A 87 -10.03 -19.39 -6.37
N HIS A 88 -10.57 -18.19 -6.36
CA HIS A 88 -11.88 -17.85 -5.79
C HIS A 88 -12.73 -17.14 -6.85
N ASP A 89 -13.00 -15.85 -6.67
CA ASP A 89 -13.69 -14.99 -7.64
C ASP A 89 -13.25 -13.52 -7.50
N ASP A 90 -13.71 -12.68 -8.43
CA ASP A 90 -13.37 -11.25 -8.44
C ASP A 90 -13.95 -10.50 -7.25
N ASP A 91 -15.16 -10.83 -6.81
CA ASP A 91 -15.82 -10.20 -5.66
C ASP A 91 -15.05 -10.48 -4.36
N LEU A 92 -14.55 -11.70 -4.20
CA LEU A 92 -13.72 -12.09 -3.05
C LEU A 92 -12.34 -11.45 -3.10
N ALA A 93 -11.77 -11.25 -4.30
CA ALA A 93 -10.52 -10.52 -4.46
C ALA A 93 -10.64 -9.06 -4.04
N GLU A 94 -11.72 -8.38 -4.42
CA GLU A 94 -11.99 -7.00 -3.98
C GLU A 94 -12.23 -6.92 -2.46
N LYS A 95 -12.97 -7.85 -1.89
CA LYS A 95 -13.20 -7.93 -0.44
C LYS A 95 -11.91 -8.17 0.33
N ALA A 96 -11.03 -9.05 -0.17
CA ALA A 96 -9.73 -9.32 0.43
C ALA A 96 -8.83 -8.08 0.41
N GLU A 97 -8.80 -7.33 -0.71
CA GLU A 97 -8.09 -6.06 -0.79
C GLU A 97 -8.64 -5.03 0.20
N LYS A 98 -9.95 -4.90 0.28
CA LYS A 98 -10.61 -3.99 1.22
C LYS A 98 -10.28 -4.36 2.67
N HIS A 99 -10.40 -5.64 3.02
CA HIS A 99 -10.04 -6.17 4.33
C HIS A 99 -8.56 -5.90 4.67
N PHE A 100 -7.65 -6.13 3.72
CA PHE A 100 -6.23 -5.81 3.91
C PHE A 100 -6.01 -4.34 4.21
N ASN A 101 -6.68 -3.45 3.47
CA ASN A 101 -6.60 -2.01 3.71
C ASN A 101 -7.14 -1.62 5.09
N GLU A 102 -8.26 -2.19 5.53
CA GLU A 102 -8.87 -1.94 6.83
C GLU A 102 -8.03 -2.50 8.00
N VAL A 103 -7.53 -3.72 7.86
CA VAL A 103 -6.86 -4.44 8.95
C VAL A 103 -5.36 -4.19 9.01
N ILE A 104 -4.68 -4.11 7.89
CA ILE A 104 -3.21 -4.01 7.84
C ILE A 104 -2.79 -2.55 7.64
N VAL A 105 -3.39 -1.85 6.70
CA VAL A 105 -3.11 -0.43 6.45
C VAL A 105 -3.76 0.41 7.55
N GLY A 106 -5.01 0.10 7.91
CA GLY A 106 -5.76 0.76 8.99
C GLY A 106 -5.19 0.53 10.40
N LYS A 107 -4.52 -0.62 10.68
CA LYS A 107 -3.79 -0.80 11.96
C LYS A 107 -2.60 0.15 12.15
N GLY A 108 -2.19 0.84 11.11
CA GLY A 108 -1.23 1.93 11.22
C GLY A 108 -1.87 3.24 11.72
N VAL A 109 -3.19 3.35 11.70
CA VAL A 109 -3.97 4.50 12.15
C VAL A 109 -4.70 4.09 13.43
N PRO A 110 -4.38 4.65 14.61
CA PRO A 110 -5.11 4.38 15.84
C PRO A 110 -6.60 4.76 15.69
N ASP A 111 -7.49 4.03 16.38
CA ASP A 111 -8.93 4.32 16.34
C ASP A 111 -9.27 5.70 16.94
N ASP A 112 -8.42 6.19 17.83
CA ASP A 112 -8.56 7.50 18.49
C ASP A 112 -7.47 8.45 17.99
N ILE A 113 -7.67 9.00 16.78
CA ILE A 113 -6.80 10.04 16.22
C ILE A 113 -7.43 11.43 16.37
N PRO A 114 -6.63 12.46 16.67
CA PRO A 114 -7.12 13.83 16.71
C PRO A 114 -7.80 14.22 15.40
N VAL A 115 -8.89 14.94 15.50
CA VAL A 115 -9.62 15.48 14.34
C VAL A 115 -9.35 16.98 14.24
N TYR A 116 -9.06 17.44 13.04
CA TYR A 116 -8.83 18.86 12.73
C TYR A 116 -9.67 19.28 11.54
N SER A 117 -10.48 20.29 11.72
CA SER A 117 -11.38 20.79 10.66
C SER A 117 -10.75 21.95 9.91
N ILE A 118 -10.82 21.88 8.58
CA ILE A 118 -10.43 22.98 7.69
C ILE A 118 -11.65 23.49 6.91
N SER A 119 -11.81 24.80 6.81
CA SER A 119 -12.90 25.43 6.03
C SER A 119 -12.45 25.97 4.68
N LYS A 120 -11.15 25.98 4.42
CA LYS A 120 -10.52 26.46 3.18
C LYS A 120 -9.24 25.68 2.93
N GLU A 121 -8.75 25.76 1.69
CA GLU A 121 -7.42 25.23 1.34
C GLU A 121 -6.34 25.86 2.20
N ASP A 122 -5.44 25.02 2.78
CA ASP A 122 -4.32 25.48 3.59
C ASP A 122 -3.08 24.62 3.32
N LEU A 123 -1.92 25.18 3.67
CA LEU A 123 -0.66 24.45 3.57
C LEU A 123 -0.63 23.30 4.59
N ILE A 124 -0.19 22.13 4.16
CA ILE A 124 -0.02 20.97 5.06
C ILE A 124 0.88 21.31 6.26
N VAL A 125 1.89 22.16 6.07
CA VAL A 125 2.75 22.69 7.15
C VAL A 125 1.93 23.42 8.22
N ASN A 126 0.93 24.21 7.83
CA ASN A 126 0.07 24.92 8.77
C ASN A 126 -0.84 23.95 9.51
N VAL A 127 -1.51 23.06 8.77
CA VAL A 127 -2.41 22.06 9.36
C VAL A 127 -1.68 21.20 10.41
N ILE A 128 -0.44 20.77 10.12
CA ILE A 128 0.38 20.00 11.07
C ILE A 128 0.69 20.82 12.34
N PHE A 129 0.97 22.09 12.20
CA PHE A 129 1.31 22.96 13.32
C PHE A 129 0.07 23.37 14.11
N ASP A 130 -0.97 23.87 13.42
CA ASP A 130 -2.18 24.43 14.04
C ASP A 130 -3.03 23.35 14.74
N SER A 131 -2.96 22.10 14.25
CA SER A 131 -3.55 20.91 14.93
C SER A 131 -2.79 20.48 16.19
N GLY A 132 -1.61 21.05 16.47
CA GLY A 132 -0.77 20.64 17.61
C GLY A 132 0.02 19.34 17.39
N LEU A 133 0.00 18.77 16.20
CA LEU A 133 0.68 17.51 15.88
C LEU A 133 2.21 17.63 16.02
N LEU A 134 2.74 18.81 15.67
CA LEU A 134 4.14 19.21 15.88
C LEU A 134 4.25 20.56 16.56
N LYS A 135 5.37 20.78 17.26
CA LYS A 135 5.59 21.97 18.08
C LYS A 135 5.97 23.22 17.27
N SER A 136 6.34 23.08 16.00
CA SER A 136 6.73 24.20 15.15
C SER A 136 6.57 23.94 13.65
N LYS A 137 6.31 25.00 12.88
CA LYS A 137 6.29 24.95 11.39
C LYS A 137 7.65 24.55 10.81
N GLY A 138 8.75 24.86 11.50
CA GLY A 138 10.10 24.46 11.10
C GLY A 138 10.29 22.94 11.17
N GLU A 139 9.76 22.31 12.22
CA GLU A 139 9.76 20.84 12.38
C GLU A 139 8.90 20.19 11.29
N ALA A 140 7.71 20.74 11.00
CA ALA A 140 6.83 20.24 9.93
C ALA A 140 7.53 20.27 8.56
N ARG A 141 8.17 21.39 8.20
CA ARG A 141 8.93 21.50 6.94
C ARG A 141 10.07 20.48 6.86
N ARG A 142 10.79 20.26 7.96
CA ARG A 142 11.86 19.25 8.03
C ARG A 142 11.32 17.85 7.80
N MET A 143 10.22 17.49 8.45
CA MET A 143 9.56 16.18 8.29
C MET A 143 9.09 15.94 6.85
N ILE A 144 8.54 16.97 6.18
CA ILE A 144 8.17 16.88 4.76
C ILE A 144 9.40 16.64 3.89
N LYS A 145 10.48 17.44 4.06
CA LYS A 145 11.73 17.27 3.30
C LYS A 145 12.37 15.91 3.49
N GLN A 146 12.22 15.30 4.66
CA GLN A 146 12.69 13.95 4.97
C GLN A 146 11.75 12.86 4.42
N GLY A 147 10.64 13.22 3.77
CA GLY A 147 9.64 12.29 3.25
C GLY A 147 8.91 11.51 4.34
N ALA A 148 8.82 12.07 5.53
CA ALA A 148 8.18 11.46 6.68
C ALA A 148 6.71 11.89 6.84
N VAL A 149 6.14 12.61 5.88
CA VAL A 149 4.73 13.05 5.87
C VAL A 149 3.99 12.36 4.73
N LYS A 150 2.81 11.83 5.03
CA LYS A 150 1.90 11.22 4.06
C LYS A 150 0.51 11.79 4.24
N LEU A 151 -0.21 12.00 3.14
CA LEU A 151 -1.63 12.34 3.08
C LEU A 151 -2.34 11.20 2.32
N ASP A 152 -3.27 10.51 2.95
CA ASP A 152 -3.96 9.34 2.41
C ASP A 152 -2.99 8.33 1.78
N ASP A 153 -1.92 7.98 2.55
CA ASP A 153 -0.79 7.14 2.16
C ASP A 153 0.13 7.70 1.05
N ASN A 154 -0.24 8.78 0.38
CA ASN A 154 0.60 9.45 -0.61
C ASN A 154 1.67 10.30 0.08
N LYS A 155 2.92 10.12 -0.32
CA LYS A 155 4.06 10.84 0.26
C LYS A 155 4.03 12.32 -0.12
N VAL A 156 4.09 13.19 0.87
CA VAL A 156 4.20 14.63 0.68
C VAL A 156 5.66 15.04 0.71
N ASN A 157 6.20 15.48 -0.42
CA ASN A 157 7.61 15.90 -0.55
C ASN A 157 7.77 17.41 -0.73
N ASP A 158 6.68 18.12 -1.05
CA ASP A 158 6.70 19.57 -1.24
C ASP A 158 6.21 20.29 0.01
N ILE A 159 7.00 21.22 0.52
CA ILE A 159 6.66 22.09 1.66
C ILE A 159 5.54 23.10 1.33
N GLN A 160 5.25 23.31 0.06
CA GLN A 160 4.15 24.14 -0.43
C GLN A 160 2.88 23.32 -0.72
N ALA A 161 2.92 22.02 -0.48
CA ALA A 161 1.75 21.16 -0.65
C ALA A 161 0.58 21.66 0.21
N THR A 162 -0.61 21.69 -0.39
CA THR A 162 -1.85 22.12 0.25
C THR A 162 -2.78 20.93 0.48
N ILE A 163 -3.69 21.11 1.41
CA ILE A 163 -4.82 20.23 1.66
C ILE A 163 -6.12 21.02 1.45
N LYS A 164 -7.07 20.42 0.75
CA LYS A 164 -8.37 21.05 0.42
C LYS A 164 -9.47 20.46 1.27
N PRO A 165 -10.47 21.27 1.66
CA PRO A 165 -11.68 20.71 2.25
C PRO A 165 -12.39 19.85 1.19
N GLY A 166 -12.88 18.68 1.58
CA GLY A 166 -13.53 17.78 0.62
C GLY A 166 -13.61 16.36 1.13
N GLY A 167 -14.03 16.17 2.37
CA GLY A 167 -14.21 14.87 2.97
C GLY A 167 -13.24 14.60 4.12
N GLU A 168 -13.04 13.34 4.41
CA GLU A 168 -12.14 12.86 5.47
C GLU A 168 -10.81 12.44 4.85
N GLN A 169 -9.71 13.01 5.33
CA GLN A 169 -8.35 12.71 4.87
C GLN A 169 -7.45 12.37 6.08
N ILE A 170 -6.53 11.43 5.92
CA ILE A 170 -5.63 11.02 6.98
C ILE A 170 -4.22 11.55 6.72
N LEU A 171 -3.77 12.43 7.61
CA LEU A 171 -2.41 12.96 7.60
C LEU A 171 -1.54 12.17 8.58
N LYS A 172 -0.49 11.52 8.08
CA LYS A 172 0.50 10.80 8.88
C LYS A 172 1.81 11.56 8.92
N VAL A 173 2.35 11.77 10.13
CA VAL A 173 3.62 12.48 10.35
C VAL A 173 4.57 11.60 11.16
N GLY A 174 5.60 11.09 10.51
CA GLY A 174 6.52 10.11 11.09
C GLY A 174 5.85 8.75 11.30
N LYS A 175 6.33 8.00 12.31
CA LYS A 175 5.89 6.61 12.54
C LYS A 175 4.59 6.49 13.35
N ARG A 176 4.25 7.48 14.19
CA ARG A 176 3.23 7.32 15.24
C ARG A 176 2.22 8.46 15.34
N ARG A 177 2.36 9.52 14.57
CA ARG A 177 1.48 10.69 14.66
C ARG A 177 0.52 10.67 13.47
N PHE A 178 -0.77 10.69 13.79
CA PHE A 178 -1.85 10.71 12.82
C PHE A 178 -2.80 11.84 13.15
N LEU A 179 -3.42 12.40 12.11
CA LEU A 179 -4.42 13.45 12.20
C LEU A 179 -5.50 13.16 11.15
N LYS A 180 -6.76 13.16 11.59
CA LYS A 180 -7.89 13.14 10.70
C LYS A 180 -8.23 14.59 10.33
N VAL A 181 -8.13 14.94 9.07
CA VAL A 181 -8.51 16.26 8.56
C VAL A 181 -9.87 16.13 7.90
N ILE A 182 -10.80 16.98 8.32
CA ILE A 182 -12.18 17.05 7.80
C ILE A 182 -12.45 18.45 7.28
N GLY A 183 -13.27 18.55 6.21
CA GLY A 183 -13.62 19.84 5.63
C GLY A 183 -14.91 19.85 4.89
#